data_6673f65c82147a90f830c75621eee623
#
_entry.id   6673f65c82147a90f830c75621eee623
#
_cell.length_a   1.000
_cell.length_b   1.000
_cell.length_c   1.000
_cell.angle_alpha   90.00
_cell.angle_beta   90.00
_cell.angle_gamma   90.00
#
_symmetry.space_group_name_H-M   'P 1'
#
loop_
_entity.id
_entity.type
_entity.pdbx_description
1 polymer ?
#
loop_
_entity_poly.entity_id
_entity_poly.type
_entity_poly.pdbx_seq_one_letter_code
_entity_poly.pdbx_strand_id
1 'polypeptide(L)'
;MRYMKKYVSDYLNKGVKGHSNYRFVDVIVNDDNSLFIDPILIEISEDQWSKEAKILIQSFFDAFFEAYSQKNEIKKTELLSHAGEQNGPRFGYGRGDNGKGNTAEGLLNIFAPLENLIQEIPTMEKPEDLPLLIPGFAEDGLSDLLTNILHAQLNAFTMQQIHKYGLKSNGNARFWSWDKEKVCWVQVEKPSFYIDGQELLLVPKQIVRKKYLFSTSQYFSRIILERIRENGGYMDGDKPISKKEIIKAKRFSGEHWQYDESVSYTKKNNDALDEYHKKLPIFYFENGNSMQDDKLDELIYGYSVS
;
A
#
# COMPACT_ATOMS: atom_id res chain seq x y z
N MET A 1 0.32 -33.80 0.54
CA MET A 1 1.78 -33.52 0.53
C MET A 1 1.99 -32.08 0.97
N ARG A 2 2.68 -31.81 2.08
CA ARG A 2 3.10 -30.44 2.42
C ARG A 2 4.18 -30.07 1.39
N TYR A 3 3.90 -29.14 0.49
CA TYR A 3 4.92 -28.57 -0.38
C TYR A 3 5.99 -27.91 0.50
N MET A 4 7.25 -28.24 0.24
CA MET A 4 8.37 -27.62 0.95
C MET A 4 8.41 -26.15 0.54
N LYS A 5 8.38 -25.25 1.51
CA LYS A 5 8.49 -23.82 1.26
C LYS A 5 9.87 -23.53 0.66
N LYS A 6 9.90 -22.82 -0.46
CA LYS A 6 11.11 -22.32 -1.09
C LYS A 6 11.15 -20.81 -0.93
N TYR A 7 12.32 -20.29 -0.64
CA TYR A 7 12.54 -18.88 -0.41
C TYR A 7 13.45 -18.31 -1.51
N VAL A 8 13.41 -17.00 -1.72
CA VAL A 8 14.32 -16.34 -2.68
C VAL A 8 15.78 -16.66 -2.36
N SER A 9 16.16 -16.69 -1.07
CA SER A 9 17.51 -17.04 -0.62
C SER A 9 17.99 -18.42 -1.07
N ASP A 10 17.08 -19.38 -1.28
CA ASP A 10 17.43 -20.71 -1.78
C ASP A 10 17.99 -20.66 -3.20
N TYR A 11 17.60 -19.66 -3.98
CA TYR A 11 18.05 -19.43 -5.36
C TYR A 11 19.25 -18.47 -5.43
N LEU A 12 19.29 -17.46 -4.53
CA LEU A 12 20.31 -16.40 -4.63
C LEU A 12 21.55 -16.66 -3.79
N ASN A 13 21.40 -17.22 -2.60
CA ASN A 13 22.47 -17.31 -1.60
C ASN A 13 22.54 -18.66 -0.88
N LYS A 14 22.37 -19.73 -1.64
CA LYS A 14 22.49 -21.12 -1.12
C LYS A 14 21.63 -21.38 0.14
N GLY A 15 20.50 -20.71 0.27
CA GLY A 15 19.56 -20.90 1.40
C GLY A 15 19.96 -20.25 2.72
N VAL A 16 20.92 -19.32 2.71
CA VAL A 16 21.23 -18.54 3.93
C VAL A 16 19.99 -17.76 4.35
N LYS A 17 19.48 -17.98 5.55
CA LYS A 17 18.28 -17.35 6.09
C LYS A 17 18.63 -16.11 6.94
N GLY A 18 17.61 -15.29 7.20
CA GLY A 18 17.71 -14.09 8.04
C GLY A 18 17.71 -12.80 7.23
N HIS A 19 16.72 -11.94 7.49
CA HIS A 19 16.56 -10.65 6.78
C HIS A 19 17.72 -9.67 7.06
N SER A 20 18.50 -9.87 8.12
CA SER A 20 19.74 -9.14 8.37
C SER A 20 20.78 -9.29 7.24
N ASN A 21 20.71 -10.38 6.47
CA ASN A 21 21.59 -10.64 5.34
C ASN A 21 21.15 -9.96 4.04
N TYR A 22 19.92 -9.43 3.99
CA TYR A 22 19.28 -8.95 2.76
C TYR A 22 18.80 -7.50 2.88
N ARG A 23 18.77 -6.80 1.74
CA ARG A 23 18.11 -5.50 1.60
C ARG A 23 16.66 -5.62 1.14
N PHE A 24 16.20 -6.81 0.86
CA PHE A 24 14.87 -7.13 0.36
C PHE A 24 14.19 -8.15 1.28
N VAL A 25 12.89 -8.35 1.09
CA VAL A 25 12.14 -9.40 1.78
C VAL A 25 12.45 -10.75 1.14
N ASP A 26 12.94 -11.72 1.93
CA ASP A 26 13.21 -13.09 1.47
C ASP A 26 11.91 -13.91 1.44
N VAL A 27 11.05 -13.59 0.49
CA VAL A 27 9.71 -14.17 0.38
C VAL A 27 9.71 -15.67 0.06
N ILE A 28 8.63 -16.33 0.44
CA ILE A 28 8.27 -17.66 -0.06
C ILE A 28 7.86 -17.50 -1.51
N VAL A 29 8.58 -18.17 -2.44
CA VAL A 29 8.37 -17.97 -3.89
C VAL A 29 7.18 -18.74 -4.46
N ASN A 30 6.72 -19.77 -3.76
CA ASN A 30 5.62 -20.64 -4.19
C ASN A 30 4.36 -20.47 -3.35
N ASP A 31 4.24 -19.36 -2.65
CA ASP A 31 3.07 -18.97 -1.86
C ASP A 31 3.02 -17.44 -1.72
N ASP A 32 1.85 -16.88 -1.43
CA ASP A 32 1.73 -15.47 -1.13
C ASP A 32 2.19 -15.18 0.30
N ASN A 33 2.82 -14.04 0.45
CA ASN A 33 3.30 -13.56 1.74
C ASN A 33 2.41 -12.40 2.18
N SER A 34 1.87 -12.46 3.39
CA SER A 34 0.98 -11.43 3.94
C SER A 34 1.75 -10.14 4.25
N LEU A 35 2.22 -9.49 3.19
CA LEU A 35 2.97 -8.23 3.20
C LEU A 35 2.46 -7.31 2.10
N PHE A 36 2.60 -6.02 2.31
CA PHE A 36 2.15 -4.96 1.41
C PHE A 36 3.20 -3.86 1.32
N ILE A 37 3.34 -3.27 0.12
CA ILE A 37 4.12 -2.04 -0.07
C ILE A 37 3.36 -0.89 0.58
N ASP A 38 4.01 -0.20 1.50
CA ASP A 38 3.41 0.88 2.29
C ASP A 38 3.87 2.25 1.77
N PRO A 39 2.96 3.08 1.23
CA PRO A 39 3.31 4.38 0.66
C PRO A 39 3.89 5.34 1.70
N ILE A 40 3.47 5.25 2.97
CA ILE A 40 3.98 6.13 4.03
C ILE A 40 5.43 5.79 4.35
N LEU A 41 5.81 4.50 4.34
CA LEU A 41 7.22 4.12 4.50
C LEU A 41 8.10 4.65 3.37
N ILE A 42 7.56 4.71 2.15
CA ILE A 42 8.25 5.33 1.01
C ILE A 42 8.35 6.85 1.23
N GLU A 43 7.28 7.50 1.68
CA GLU A 43 7.22 8.95 1.88
C GLU A 43 8.22 9.45 2.94
N ILE A 44 8.33 8.73 4.07
CA ILE A 44 9.18 9.14 5.20
C ILE A 44 10.64 8.66 5.09
N SER A 45 10.95 7.82 4.10
CA SER A 45 12.30 7.29 3.92
C SER A 45 13.20 8.27 3.20
N GLU A 46 14.45 8.41 3.68
CA GLU A 46 15.43 9.35 3.15
C GLU A 46 16.39 8.71 2.11
N ASP A 47 16.29 7.40 1.88
CA ASP A 47 17.13 6.74 0.90
C ASP A 47 16.78 7.13 -0.55
N GLN A 48 17.76 7.02 -1.45
CA GLN A 48 17.62 7.45 -2.85
C GLN A 48 16.52 6.68 -3.59
N TRP A 49 16.39 5.37 -3.35
CA TRP A 49 15.37 4.56 -4.01
C TRP A 49 13.96 5.03 -3.65
N SER A 50 13.71 5.28 -2.36
CA SER A 50 12.42 5.77 -1.87
C SER A 50 12.10 7.18 -2.36
N LYS A 51 13.11 8.07 -2.46
CA LYS A 51 12.93 9.41 -3.04
C LYS A 51 12.48 9.37 -4.50
N GLU A 52 13.06 8.48 -5.30
CA GLU A 52 12.67 8.26 -6.69
C GLU A 52 11.28 7.63 -6.80
N ALA A 53 10.97 6.64 -5.95
CA ALA A 53 9.67 6.00 -5.86
C ALA A 53 8.56 7.00 -5.50
N LYS A 54 8.80 7.88 -4.52
CA LYS A 54 7.87 8.94 -4.12
C LYS A 54 7.47 9.82 -5.30
N ILE A 55 8.43 10.23 -6.14
CA ILE A 55 8.16 11.08 -7.31
C ILE A 55 7.28 10.34 -8.34
N LEU A 56 7.51 9.05 -8.57
CA LEU A 56 6.69 8.24 -9.47
C LEU A 56 5.27 8.09 -8.95
N ILE A 57 5.12 7.76 -7.67
CA ILE A 57 3.82 7.62 -7.00
C ILE A 57 3.05 8.93 -7.07
N GLN A 58 3.69 10.05 -6.69
CA GLN A 58 3.06 11.37 -6.71
C GLN A 58 2.57 11.72 -8.11
N SER A 59 3.43 11.57 -9.14
CA SER A 59 3.06 11.85 -10.54
C SER A 59 1.85 11.02 -11.01
N PHE A 60 1.74 9.76 -10.59
CA PHE A 60 0.58 8.94 -10.93
C PHE A 60 -0.67 9.43 -10.23
N PHE A 61 -0.60 9.68 -8.92
CA PHE A 61 -1.76 10.08 -8.14
C PHE A 61 -2.24 11.48 -8.46
N ASP A 62 -1.36 12.41 -8.83
CA ASP A 62 -1.74 13.73 -9.36
C ASP A 62 -2.63 13.56 -10.62
N ALA A 63 -2.18 12.76 -11.59
CA ALA A 63 -2.95 12.48 -12.78
C ALA A 63 -4.26 11.71 -12.49
N PHE A 64 -4.24 10.81 -11.51
CA PHE A 64 -5.39 10.02 -11.10
C PHE A 64 -6.47 10.90 -10.49
N PHE A 65 -6.16 11.70 -9.48
CA PHE A 65 -7.12 12.59 -8.84
C PHE A 65 -7.61 13.67 -9.81
N GLU A 66 -6.75 14.20 -10.68
CA GLU A 66 -7.16 15.13 -11.72
C GLU A 66 -8.18 14.51 -12.68
N ALA A 67 -7.94 13.28 -13.16
CA ALA A 67 -8.86 12.59 -14.06
C ALA A 67 -10.25 12.38 -13.45
N TYR A 68 -10.32 12.06 -12.14
CA TYR A 68 -11.59 11.93 -11.42
C TYR A 68 -12.25 13.28 -11.17
N SER A 69 -11.49 14.31 -10.80
CA SER A 69 -11.99 15.68 -10.61
C SER A 69 -12.60 16.26 -11.89
N GLN A 70 -11.96 15.99 -13.04
CA GLN A 70 -12.42 16.43 -14.35
C GLN A 70 -13.45 15.50 -14.99
N LYS A 71 -13.79 14.37 -14.34
CA LYS A 71 -14.69 13.32 -14.87
C LYS A 71 -14.26 12.81 -16.25
N ASN A 72 -12.95 12.68 -16.45
CA ASN A 72 -12.36 12.25 -17.72
C ASN A 72 -12.33 10.72 -17.83
N GLU A 73 -13.40 10.11 -18.36
CA GLU A 73 -13.57 8.65 -18.46
C GLU A 73 -12.44 7.97 -19.25
N ILE A 74 -11.95 8.62 -20.30
CA ILE A 74 -10.86 8.08 -21.12
C ILE A 74 -9.58 7.98 -20.27
N LYS A 75 -9.25 9.05 -19.53
CA LYS A 75 -8.04 9.09 -18.72
C LYS A 75 -8.13 8.15 -17.51
N LYS A 76 -9.29 8.04 -16.85
CA LYS A 76 -9.53 7.07 -15.77
C LYS A 76 -9.29 5.64 -16.25
N THR A 77 -9.88 5.29 -17.41
CA THR A 77 -9.71 3.96 -18.02
C THR A 77 -8.25 3.70 -18.38
N GLU A 78 -7.55 4.67 -18.97
CA GLU A 78 -6.11 4.57 -19.28
C GLU A 78 -5.29 4.31 -18.00
N LEU A 79 -5.50 5.11 -16.96
CA LEU A 79 -4.75 5.01 -15.71
C LEU A 79 -4.95 3.66 -15.01
N LEU A 80 -6.17 3.12 -15.03
CA LEU A 80 -6.49 1.86 -14.38
C LEU A 80 -6.23 0.62 -15.24
N SER A 81 -5.97 0.78 -16.54
CA SER A 81 -5.77 -0.35 -17.48
C SER A 81 -4.57 -1.24 -17.12
N HIS A 82 -3.61 -0.72 -16.36
CA HIS A 82 -2.40 -1.43 -15.94
C HIS A 82 -2.20 -1.42 -14.42
N ALA A 83 -3.29 -1.21 -13.68
CA ALA A 83 -3.30 -1.14 -12.21
C ALA A 83 -3.79 -2.44 -11.53
N GLY A 84 -3.93 -3.52 -12.29
CA GLY A 84 -4.46 -4.80 -11.80
C GLY A 84 -3.49 -5.59 -10.91
N GLU A 85 -3.91 -6.80 -10.54
CA GLU A 85 -3.15 -7.72 -9.70
C GLU A 85 -1.70 -7.92 -10.19
N GLN A 86 -0.75 -7.94 -9.25
CA GLN A 86 0.66 -8.04 -9.54
C GLN A 86 1.35 -9.12 -8.67
N ASN A 87 1.75 -10.21 -9.32
CA ASN A 87 2.31 -11.39 -8.64
C ASN A 87 3.84 -11.40 -8.52
N GLY A 88 4.54 -10.44 -9.11
CA GLY A 88 6.00 -10.36 -9.09
C GLY A 88 6.61 -10.35 -7.69
N PRO A 89 6.10 -9.57 -6.73
CA PRO A 89 6.58 -9.52 -5.35
C PRO A 89 6.25 -10.74 -4.50
N ARG A 90 5.28 -11.57 -4.89
CA ARG A 90 4.71 -12.64 -4.05
C ARG A 90 4.05 -12.09 -2.78
N PHE A 91 3.48 -10.91 -2.85
CA PHE A 91 2.73 -10.29 -1.78
C PHE A 91 1.23 -10.53 -1.96
N GLY A 92 0.45 -10.36 -0.89
CA GLY A 92 -0.99 -10.52 -0.88
C GLY A 92 -1.49 -11.42 0.26
N TYR A 93 -2.81 -11.60 0.34
CA TYR A 93 -3.45 -12.40 1.40
C TYR A 93 -3.43 -13.91 1.18
N GLY A 94 -2.85 -14.38 0.08
CA GLY A 94 -2.88 -15.79 -0.28
C GLY A 94 -4.16 -16.20 -1.03
N ARG A 95 -4.23 -17.47 -1.42
CA ARG A 95 -5.36 -18.08 -2.15
C ARG A 95 -6.59 -18.23 -1.24
N GLY A 96 -7.14 -17.14 -0.77
CA GLY A 96 -8.44 -17.11 -0.09
C GLY A 96 -9.55 -16.72 -1.07
N ASP A 97 -10.81 -17.03 -0.70
CA ASP A 97 -12.03 -16.78 -1.51
C ASP A 97 -12.28 -15.30 -1.89
N ASN A 98 -11.40 -14.38 -1.55
CA ASN A 98 -11.47 -12.95 -1.85
C ASN A 98 -10.57 -12.51 -3.01
N GLY A 99 -9.86 -13.42 -3.66
CA GLY A 99 -9.00 -13.13 -4.81
C GLY A 99 -9.80 -12.93 -6.10
N LYS A 100 -10.73 -12.00 -6.15
CA LYS A 100 -11.17 -11.39 -7.41
C LYS A 100 -10.08 -10.41 -7.78
N GLY A 101 -9.14 -10.83 -8.62
CA GLY A 101 -8.08 -9.99 -9.13
C GLY A 101 -8.67 -8.65 -9.59
N ASN A 102 -8.05 -7.55 -9.18
CA ASN A 102 -8.50 -6.21 -9.56
C ASN A 102 -8.31 -6.05 -11.06
N THR A 103 -9.38 -6.22 -11.83
CA THR A 103 -9.41 -5.85 -13.25
C THR A 103 -9.58 -4.34 -13.37
N ALA A 104 -9.21 -3.77 -14.52
CA ALA A 104 -9.43 -2.35 -14.79
C ALA A 104 -10.90 -1.95 -14.59
N GLU A 105 -11.85 -2.77 -15.08
CA GLU A 105 -13.28 -2.55 -14.89
C GLU A 105 -13.69 -2.65 -13.42
N GLY A 106 -13.14 -3.62 -12.68
CA GLY A 106 -13.36 -3.76 -11.25
C GLY A 106 -12.90 -2.54 -10.47
N LEU A 107 -11.72 -2.01 -10.80
CA LEU A 107 -11.19 -0.78 -10.20
C LEU A 107 -12.02 0.46 -10.56
N LEU A 108 -12.47 0.61 -11.81
CA LEU A 108 -13.38 1.69 -12.21
C LEU A 108 -14.67 1.66 -11.36
N ASN A 109 -15.23 0.48 -11.12
CA ASN A 109 -16.42 0.32 -10.29
C ASN A 109 -16.14 0.65 -8.81
N ILE A 110 -15.01 0.19 -8.26
CA ILE A 110 -14.60 0.50 -6.88
C ILE A 110 -14.41 2.01 -6.69
N PHE A 111 -13.80 2.69 -7.68
CA PHE A 111 -13.53 4.12 -7.60
C PHE A 111 -14.68 5.01 -8.11
N ALA A 112 -15.82 4.45 -8.52
CA ALA A 112 -16.97 5.25 -8.97
C ALA A 112 -17.40 6.36 -7.97
N PRO A 113 -17.38 6.14 -6.62
CA PRO A 113 -17.72 7.19 -5.67
C PRO A 113 -16.73 8.37 -5.64
N LEU A 114 -15.49 8.18 -6.13
CA LEU A 114 -14.41 9.15 -6.00
C LEU A 114 -14.70 10.48 -6.68
N GLU A 115 -15.43 10.48 -7.81
CA GLU A 115 -15.82 11.71 -8.51
C GLU A 115 -16.56 12.71 -7.62
N ASN A 116 -17.49 12.20 -6.83
CA ASN A 116 -18.26 13.03 -5.90
C ASN A 116 -17.44 13.37 -4.66
N LEU A 117 -16.65 12.41 -4.16
CA LEU A 117 -15.83 12.62 -2.96
C LEU A 117 -14.79 13.72 -3.16
N ILE A 118 -14.11 13.76 -4.30
CA ILE A 118 -13.10 14.80 -4.62
C ILE A 118 -13.72 16.20 -4.65
N GLN A 119 -14.96 16.35 -5.15
CA GLN A 119 -15.64 17.62 -5.17
C GLN A 119 -16.02 18.12 -3.77
N GLU A 120 -16.32 17.19 -2.87
CA GLU A 120 -16.77 17.48 -1.50
C GLU A 120 -15.61 17.48 -0.49
N ILE A 121 -14.52 16.79 -0.79
CA ILE A 121 -13.30 16.65 0.02
C ILE A 121 -12.09 17.02 -0.84
N PRO A 122 -11.84 18.31 -1.11
CA PRO A 122 -10.76 18.76 -1.98
C PRO A 122 -9.35 18.49 -1.41
N THR A 123 -9.25 18.07 -0.15
CA THR A 123 -8.00 17.63 0.49
C THR A 123 -7.62 16.17 0.20
N MET A 124 -8.45 15.43 -0.55
CA MET A 124 -8.09 14.10 -1.08
C MET A 124 -7.07 14.22 -2.21
N GLU A 125 -5.84 13.85 -1.92
CA GLU A 125 -4.72 14.00 -2.88
C GLU A 125 -3.64 12.92 -2.76
N LYS A 126 -3.76 12.02 -1.77
CA LYS A 126 -2.73 11.05 -1.44
C LYS A 126 -3.19 9.61 -1.66
N PRO A 127 -2.28 8.66 -1.96
CA PRO A 127 -2.63 7.25 -2.14
C PRO A 127 -3.32 6.63 -0.92
N GLU A 128 -2.93 7.02 0.29
CA GLU A 128 -3.53 6.53 1.54
C GLU A 128 -4.98 6.97 1.74
N ASP A 129 -5.44 8.02 1.07
CA ASP A 129 -6.83 8.48 1.15
C ASP A 129 -7.81 7.48 0.55
N LEU A 130 -7.35 6.68 -0.42
CA LEU A 130 -8.20 5.70 -1.09
C LEU A 130 -8.70 4.62 -0.12
N PRO A 131 -7.86 3.88 0.62
CA PRO A 131 -8.35 2.91 1.60
C PRO A 131 -9.02 3.53 2.82
N LEU A 132 -8.86 4.84 3.05
CA LEU A 132 -9.58 5.56 4.10
C LEU A 132 -11.02 5.87 3.73
N LEU A 133 -11.25 6.28 2.48
CA LEU A 133 -12.50 6.90 2.05
C LEU A 133 -13.20 6.16 0.89
N ILE A 134 -12.62 5.06 0.36
CA ILE A 134 -13.21 4.23 -0.68
C ILE A 134 -13.45 2.80 -0.16
N PRO A 135 -14.71 2.36 0.03
CA PRO A 135 -14.99 1.00 0.47
C PRO A 135 -14.58 -0.03 -0.58
N GLY A 136 -14.03 -1.15 -0.11
CA GLY A 136 -13.60 -2.23 -1.00
C GLY A 136 -12.20 -2.04 -1.61
N PHE A 137 -11.53 -0.92 -1.35
CA PHE A 137 -10.13 -0.72 -1.73
C PHE A 137 -9.26 -0.70 -0.47
N ALA A 138 -8.53 -1.78 -0.25
CA ALA A 138 -7.73 -2.01 0.96
C ALA A 138 -6.23 -2.16 0.64
N GLU A 139 -5.46 -2.68 1.61
CA GLU A 139 -3.99 -2.80 1.53
C GLU A 139 -3.52 -3.54 0.28
N ASP A 140 -4.20 -4.63 -0.09
CA ASP A 140 -3.84 -5.47 -1.23
C ASP A 140 -3.95 -4.69 -2.55
N GLY A 141 -5.10 -4.07 -2.80
CA GLY A 141 -5.32 -3.27 -4.00
C GLY A 141 -4.37 -2.08 -4.12
N LEU A 142 -4.07 -1.40 -3.01
CA LEU A 142 -3.11 -0.29 -3.03
C LEU A 142 -1.68 -0.80 -3.25
N SER A 143 -1.29 -1.91 -2.63
CA SER A 143 0.03 -2.52 -2.82
C SER A 143 0.25 -2.97 -4.27
N ASP A 144 -0.76 -3.57 -4.90
CA ASP A 144 -0.72 -3.96 -6.32
C ASP A 144 -0.57 -2.76 -7.24
N LEU A 145 -1.37 -1.70 -7.00
CA LEU A 145 -1.27 -0.45 -7.75
C LEU A 145 0.13 0.16 -7.63
N LEU A 146 0.67 0.24 -6.41
CA LEU A 146 2.02 0.75 -6.18
C LEU A 146 3.08 -0.14 -6.85
N THR A 147 2.92 -1.46 -6.84
CA THR A 147 3.82 -2.38 -7.52
C THR A 147 3.84 -2.12 -9.03
N ASN A 148 2.68 -1.90 -9.65
CA ASN A 148 2.60 -1.59 -11.08
C ASN A 148 3.27 -0.24 -11.40
N ILE A 149 3.01 0.80 -10.63
CA ILE A 149 3.65 2.13 -10.80
C ILE A 149 5.17 2.01 -10.69
N LEU A 150 5.65 1.22 -9.75
CA LEU A 150 7.07 1.05 -9.42
C LEU A 150 7.75 -0.12 -10.15
N HIS A 151 7.07 -0.79 -11.09
CA HIS A 151 7.56 -2.04 -11.71
C HIS A 151 8.99 -1.91 -12.25
N ALA A 152 9.26 -0.91 -13.06
CA ALA A 152 10.61 -0.70 -13.63
C ALA A 152 11.67 -0.45 -12.54
N GLN A 153 11.32 0.26 -11.48
CA GLN A 153 12.22 0.55 -10.36
C GLN A 153 12.47 -0.70 -9.49
N LEU A 154 11.42 -1.52 -9.25
CA LEU A 154 11.54 -2.81 -8.56
C LEU A 154 12.35 -3.81 -9.39
N ASN A 155 12.14 -3.86 -10.73
CA ASN A 155 12.95 -4.68 -11.62
C ASN A 155 14.43 -4.26 -11.57
N ALA A 156 14.74 -2.96 -11.64
CA ALA A 156 16.11 -2.48 -11.53
C ALA A 156 16.75 -2.83 -10.18
N PHE A 157 16.00 -2.68 -9.07
CA PHE A 157 16.45 -3.10 -7.74
C PHE A 157 16.69 -4.62 -7.70
N THR A 158 15.78 -5.40 -8.24
CA THR A 158 15.91 -6.86 -8.34
C THR A 158 17.20 -7.24 -9.06
N MET A 159 17.42 -6.69 -10.23
CA MET A 159 18.63 -6.98 -11.01
C MET A 159 19.91 -6.57 -10.28
N GLN A 160 19.88 -5.45 -9.55
CA GLN A 160 21.01 -5.05 -8.71
C GLN A 160 21.31 -6.11 -7.63
N GLN A 161 20.26 -6.62 -6.94
CA GLN A 161 20.45 -7.67 -5.94
C GLN A 161 20.91 -8.98 -6.56
N ILE A 162 20.32 -9.43 -7.69
CA ILE A 162 20.71 -10.63 -8.43
C ILE A 162 22.21 -10.59 -8.78
N HIS A 163 22.69 -9.47 -9.32
CA HIS A 163 24.10 -9.29 -9.65
C HIS A 163 25.02 -9.31 -8.42
N LYS A 164 24.56 -8.77 -7.29
CA LYS A 164 25.32 -8.81 -6.02
C LYS A 164 25.63 -10.24 -5.57
N TYR A 165 24.72 -11.18 -5.86
CA TYR A 165 24.90 -12.62 -5.55
C TYR A 165 25.55 -13.39 -6.70
N GLY A 166 26.14 -12.71 -7.69
CA GLY A 166 26.89 -13.33 -8.80
C GLY A 166 26.01 -13.98 -9.86
N LEU A 167 24.70 -13.74 -9.83
CA LEU A 167 23.75 -14.25 -10.81
C LEU A 167 23.52 -13.23 -11.93
N LYS A 168 22.91 -13.68 -13.02
CA LYS A 168 22.55 -12.86 -14.18
C LYS A 168 21.05 -12.97 -14.43
N SER A 169 20.51 -12.06 -15.25
CA SER A 169 19.16 -12.23 -15.80
C SER A 169 19.05 -13.56 -16.50
N ASN A 170 17.91 -14.21 -16.37
CA ASN A 170 17.60 -15.47 -17.05
C ASN A 170 16.44 -15.34 -18.04
N GLY A 171 16.03 -14.08 -18.33
CA GLY A 171 15.00 -13.74 -19.32
C GLY A 171 14.85 -12.23 -19.47
N ASN A 172 13.92 -11.84 -20.34
CA ASN A 172 13.44 -10.46 -20.46
C ASN A 172 11.97 -10.42 -20.10
N ALA A 173 11.57 -9.42 -19.31
CA ALA A 173 10.16 -9.13 -19.02
C ALA A 173 9.68 -7.96 -19.88
N ARG A 174 8.49 -8.12 -20.44
CA ARG A 174 7.76 -7.03 -21.10
C ARG A 174 6.60 -6.63 -20.20
N PHE A 175 6.60 -5.38 -19.73
CA PHE A 175 5.62 -4.87 -18.78
C PHE A 175 5.31 -3.41 -19.03
N TRP A 176 4.22 -2.94 -18.43
CA TRP A 176 3.88 -1.53 -18.40
C TRP A 176 4.56 -0.87 -17.21
N SER A 177 5.11 0.33 -17.42
CA SER A 177 5.75 1.16 -16.41
C SER A 177 5.21 2.58 -16.50
N TRP A 178 5.02 3.22 -15.35
CA TRP A 178 4.62 4.62 -15.33
C TRP A 178 5.78 5.53 -15.77
N ASP A 179 5.52 6.37 -16.75
CA ASP A 179 6.44 7.42 -17.22
C ASP A 179 5.97 8.77 -16.68
N LYS A 180 6.64 9.28 -15.67
CA LYS A 180 6.28 10.53 -14.98
C LYS A 180 6.43 11.79 -15.86
N GLU A 181 7.28 11.76 -16.89
CA GLU A 181 7.49 12.88 -17.80
C GLU A 181 6.38 12.95 -18.86
N LYS A 182 5.91 11.79 -19.33
CA LYS A 182 4.80 11.67 -20.28
C LYS A 182 3.44 11.60 -19.61
N VAL A 183 3.41 11.36 -18.31
CA VAL A 183 2.20 11.17 -17.49
C VAL A 183 1.28 10.11 -18.10
N CYS A 184 1.88 8.97 -18.48
CA CYS A 184 1.16 7.83 -19.07
C CYS A 184 1.93 6.51 -18.81
N TRP A 185 1.22 5.40 -19.02
CA TRP A 185 1.85 4.09 -19.07
C TRP A 185 2.64 3.92 -20.38
N VAL A 186 3.85 3.38 -20.27
CA VAL A 186 4.68 3.00 -21.40
C VAL A 186 5.06 1.53 -21.31
N GLN A 187 5.01 0.83 -22.42
CA GLN A 187 5.46 -0.54 -22.48
C GLN A 187 6.99 -0.57 -22.59
N VAL A 188 7.63 -1.30 -21.71
CA VAL A 188 9.09 -1.47 -21.70
C VAL A 188 9.46 -2.94 -21.70
N GLU A 189 10.66 -3.24 -22.20
CA GLU A 189 11.27 -4.57 -22.13
C GLU A 189 12.61 -4.45 -21.41
N LYS A 190 12.80 -5.25 -20.36
CA LYS A 190 13.99 -5.21 -19.50
C LYS A 190 14.49 -6.61 -19.19
N PRO A 191 15.82 -6.79 -19.03
CA PRO A 191 16.35 -7.99 -18.41
C PRO A 191 15.70 -8.23 -17.06
N SER A 192 15.27 -9.46 -16.80
CA SER A 192 14.57 -9.84 -15.59
C SER A 192 15.02 -11.18 -15.06
N PHE A 193 14.67 -11.47 -13.82
CA PHE A 193 14.96 -12.76 -13.20
C PHE A 193 13.65 -13.52 -12.95
N TYR A 194 13.63 -14.79 -13.35
CA TYR A 194 12.47 -15.65 -13.25
C TYR A 194 12.74 -16.82 -12.30
N ILE A 195 11.75 -17.15 -11.49
CA ILE A 195 11.72 -18.37 -10.69
C ILE A 195 10.45 -19.13 -11.06
N ASP A 196 10.58 -20.41 -11.39
CA ASP A 196 9.47 -21.30 -11.76
C ASP A 196 8.57 -20.68 -12.88
N GLY A 197 9.17 -19.97 -13.83
CA GLY A 197 8.49 -19.36 -14.97
C GLY A 197 7.77 -18.03 -14.68
N GLN A 198 7.85 -17.54 -13.47
CA GLN A 198 7.25 -16.24 -13.07
C GLN A 198 8.35 -15.20 -12.80
N GLU A 199 8.13 -13.97 -13.25
CA GLU A 199 9.04 -12.87 -12.93
C GLU A 199 9.12 -12.67 -11.41
N LEU A 200 10.33 -12.42 -10.91
CA LEU A 200 10.59 -12.06 -9.54
C LEU A 200 10.82 -10.56 -9.45
N LEU A 201 10.06 -9.89 -8.59
CA LEU A 201 10.30 -8.52 -8.18
C LEU A 201 10.66 -8.49 -6.69
N LEU A 202 11.93 -8.25 -6.40
CA LEU A 202 12.39 -8.06 -5.02
C LEU A 202 11.94 -6.70 -4.50
N VAL A 203 11.37 -6.69 -3.32
CA VAL A 203 10.90 -5.45 -2.67
C VAL A 203 11.85 -5.08 -1.55
N PRO A 204 12.33 -3.82 -1.48
CA PRO A 204 13.14 -3.34 -0.36
C PRO A 204 12.41 -3.55 0.97
N LYS A 205 13.06 -4.17 1.96
CA LYS A 205 12.41 -4.54 3.23
C LYS A 205 11.92 -3.35 4.06
N GLN A 206 12.52 -2.17 3.89
CA GLN A 206 12.16 -0.97 4.63
C GLN A 206 10.82 -0.36 4.23
N ILE A 207 10.25 -0.74 3.08
CA ILE A 207 8.99 -0.17 2.58
C ILE A 207 7.79 -1.12 2.72
N VAL A 208 7.91 -2.19 3.50
CA VAL A 208 6.87 -3.21 3.63
C VAL A 208 6.29 -3.28 5.03
N ARG A 209 5.00 -3.63 5.11
CA ARG A 209 4.30 -3.94 6.35
C ARG A 209 3.30 -5.08 6.16
N LYS A 210 3.02 -5.77 7.28
CA LYS A 210 1.94 -6.77 7.33
C LYS A 210 0.55 -6.13 7.29
N LYS A 211 0.43 -4.90 7.82
CA LYS A 211 -0.78 -4.07 7.81
C LYS A 211 -0.37 -2.61 7.82
N TYR A 212 -1.10 -1.80 7.09
CA TYR A 212 -0.91 -0.36 7.16
C TYR A 212 -1.24 0.19 8.55
N LEU A 213 -0.57 1.28 8.95
CA LEU A 213 -0.91 2.04 10.16
C LEU A 213 -1.95 3.13 9.87
N PHE A 214 -2.60 3.04 8.73
CA PHE A 214 -3.73 3.87 8.34
C PHE A 214 -4.90 3.00 7.84
N SER A 215 -6.09 3.39 8.21
CA SER A 215 -7.36 2.78 7.79
C SER A 215 -8.50 3.71 8.20
N THR A 216 -9.70 3.51 7.65
CA THR A 216 -10.91 4.22 8.06
C THR A 216 -11.10 4.21 9.58
N SER A 217 -10.92 3.04 10.21
CA SER A 217 -11.05 2.90 11.68
C SER A 217 -10.02 3.71 12.46
N GLN A 218 -8.78 3.77 11.97
CA GLN A 218 -7.72 4.55 12.62
C GLN A 218 -7.92 6.05 12.42
N TYR A 219 -8.28 6.48 11.21
CA TYR A 219 -8.64 7.86 10.93
C TYR A 219 -9.82 8.31 11.80
N PHE A 220 -10.91 7.53 11.83
CA PHE A 220 -12.06 7.79 12.68
C PHE A 220 -11.67 7.92 14.16
N SER A 221 -10.88 6.98 14.67
CA SER A 221 -10.49 6.97 16.08
C SER A 221 -9.49 8.08 16.47
N ARG A 222 -8.50 8.34 15.60
CA ARG A 222 -7.36 9.23 15.93
C ARG A 222 -7.63 10.69 15.64
N ILE A 223 -8.54 10.99 14.72
CA ILE A 223 -8.86 12.35 14.33
C ILE A 223 -10.32 12.68 14.67
N ILE A 224 -11.27 11.97 14.06
CA ILE A 224 -12.68 12.35 14.15
C ILE A 224 -13.20 12.24 15.59
N LEU A 225 -12.96 11.12 16.27
CA LEU A 225 -13.38 10.96 17.67
C LEU A 225 -12.66 11.90 18.63
N GLU A 226 -11.40 12.24 18.38
CA GLU A 226 -10.69 13.23 19.19
C GLU A 226 -11.34 14.61 19.03
N ARG A 227 -11.56 15.05 17.79
CA ARG A 227 -12.23 16.33 17.52
C ARG A 227 -13.66 16.39 18.10
N ILE A 228 -14.41 15.28 17.98
CA ILE A 228 -15.75 15.19 18.59
C ILE A 228 -15.66 15.31 20.11
N ARG A 229 -14.67 14.67 20.74
CA ARG A 229 -14.45 14.72 22.19
C ARG A 229 -14.10 16.13 22.65
N GLU A 230 -13.18 16.79 21.97
CA GLU A 230 -12.72 18.14 22.29
C GLU A 230 -13.84 19.19 22.11
N ASN A 231 -14.55 19.14 20.98
CA ASN A 231 -15.56 20.12 20.63
C ASN A 231 -16.92 19.86 21.32
N GLY A 232 -17.20 18.62 21.69
CA GLY A 232 -18.50 18.21 22.21
C GLY A 232 -18.65 18.29 23.73
N GLY A 233 -17.60 18.69 24.46
CA GLY A 233 -17.64 18.76 25.92
C GLY A 233 -17.93 17.43 26.59
N TYR A 234 -17.49 16.31 25.96
CA TYR A 234 -17.69 14.97 26.50
C TYR A 234 -16.78 14.72 27.71
N MET A 235 -17.21 15.24 28.85
CA MET A 235 -16.53 15.18 30.14
C MET A 235 -17.38 14.46 31.17
N ASP A 236 -16.76 13.68 32.05
CA ASP A 236 -17.35 13.18 33.30
C ASP A 236 -16.54 13.83 34.45
N GLY A 237 -17.10 14.91 34.97
CA GLY A 237 -16.35 15.83 35.85
C GLY A 237 -15.18 16.46 35.09
N ASP A 238 -13.97 16.33 35.63
CA ASP A 238 -12.72 16.84 35.00
C ASP A 238 -12.04 15.82 34.04
N LYS A 239 -12.66 14.66 33.81
CA LYS A 239 -12.06 13.61 32.98
C LYS A 239 -12.78 13.47 31.64
N PRO A 240 -12.04 13.37 30.52
CA PRO A 240 -12.68 13.09 29.23
C PRO A 240 -13.28 11.68 29.22
N ILE A 241 -14.53 11.54 28.71
CA ILE A 241 -15.16 10.23 28.53
C ILE A 241 -14.40 9.39 27.50
N SER A 242 -14.49 8.06 27.64
CA SER A 242 -13.84 7.16 26.72
C SER A 242 -14.44 7.22 25.31
N LYS A 243 -13.62 6.98 24.30
CA LYS A 243 -14.08 6.88 22.89
C LYS A 243 -15.21 5.87 22.71
N LYS A 244 -15.20 4.76 23.47
CA LYS A 244 -16.27 3.76 23.46
C LYS A 244 -17.61 4.32 23.94
N GLU A 245 -17.59 5.15 24.95
CA GLU A 245 -18.79 5.81 25.48
C GLU A 245 -19.33 6.85 24.50
N ILE A 246 -18.44 7.61 23.84
CA ILE A 246 -18.86 8.55 22.78
C ILE A 246 -19.55 7.79 21.63
N ILE A 247 -18.95 6.70 21.15
CA ILE A 247 -19.52 5.85 20.09
C ILE A 247 -20.91 5.35 20.51
N LYS A 248 -21.04 4.86 21.75
CA LYS A 248 -22.31 4.37 22.30
C LYS A 248 -23.36 5.47 22.43
N ALA A 249 -22.97 6.64 22.91
CA ALA A 249 -23.87 7.80 23.08
C ALA A 249 -24.37 8.33 21.72
N LYS A 250 -23.53 8.34 20.69
CA LYS A 250 -23.88 8.75 19.32
C LYS A 250 -24.74 7.74 18.58
N ARG A 251 -24.85 6.49 19.07
CA ARG A 251 -25.65 5.41 18.48
C ARG A 251 -25.35 5.16 17.01
N PHE A 252 -24.07 5.22 16.63
CA PHE A 252 -23.64 4.85 15.29
C PHE A 252 -24.11 3.42 14.95
N SER A 253 -24.66 3.23 13.77
CA SER A 253 -25.27 1.97 13.34
C SER A 253 -25.05 1.74 11.85
N GLY A 254 -25.15 0.48 11.42
CA GLY A 254 -24.88 0.05 10.06
C GLY A 254 -23.60 -0.79 9.95
N GLU A 255 -23.52 -1.62 8.94
CA GLU A 255 -22.36 -2.51 8.73
C GLU A 255 -21.07 -1.70 8.47
N HIS A 256 -21.18 -0.61 7.73
CA HIS A 256 -20.06 0.26 7.34
C HIS A 256 -20.07 1.63 8.03
N TRP A 257 -20.69 1.72 9.21
CA TRP A 257 -20.91 3.01 9.89
C TRP A 257 -19.66 3.86 10.10
N GLN A 258 -18.49 3.24 10.38
CA GLN A 258 -17.24 4.00 10.55
C GLN A 258 -16.83 4.71 9.28
N TYR A 259 -17.03 4.05 8.15
CA TYR A 259 -16.78 4.59 6.84
C TYR A 259 -17.74 5.75 6.54
N ASP A 260 -19.05 5.52 6.70
CA ASP A 260 -20.08 6.52 6.43
C ASP A 260 -19.88 7.78 7.28
N GLU A 261 -19.56 7.57 8.56
CA GLU A 261 -19.28 8.68 9.49
C GLU A 261 -17.97 9.41 9.15
N SER A 262 -16.93 8.67 8.73
CA SER A 262 -15.65 9.28 8.32
C SER A 262 -15.86 10.17 7.09
N VAL A 263 -16.53 9.69 6.07
CA VAL A 263 -16.85 10.45 4.87
C VAL A 263 -17.74 11.66 5.22
N SER A 264 -18.83 11.44 5.95
CA SER A 264 -19.75 12.51 6.35
C SER A 264 -19.10 13.61 7.18
N TYR A 265 -18.20 13.22 8.10
CA TYR A 265 -17.46 14.18 8.91
C TYR A 265 -16.45 14.97 8.07
N THR A 266 -15.67 14.28 7.23
CA THR A 266 -14.61 14.89 6.41
C THR A 266 -15.20 15.87 5.39
N LYS A 267 -16.35 15.56 4.78
CA LYS A 267 -17.07 16.51 3.90
C LYS A 267 -17.41 17.84 4.58
N LYS A 268 -17.67 17.82 5.87
CA LYS A 268 -17.99 19.03 6.66
C LYS A 268 -16.76 19.70 7.28
N ASN A 269 -15.66 18.97 7.39
CA ASN A 269 -14.43 19.36 8.08
C ASN A 269 -13.22 18.90 7.26
N ASN A 270 -13.01 19.49 6.09
CA ASN A 270 -11.96 19.07 5.15
C ASN A 270 -10.55 19.09 5.75
N ASP A 271 -10.30 20.02 6.71
CA ASP A 271 -9.06 20.12 7.46
C ASP A 271 -8.77 18.90 8.38
N ALA A 272 -9.74 18.02 8.59
CA ALA A 272 -9.53 16.79 9.36
C ALA A 272 -8.62 15.80 8.62
N LEU A 273 -8.70 15.74 7.28
CA LEU A 273 -7.83 14.91 6.47
C LEU A 273 -6.41 15.48 6.43
N ASP A 274 -6.26 16.80 6.30
CA ASP A 274 -4.96 17.48 6.40
C ASP A 274 -4.27 17.24 7.75
N GLU A 275 -5.05 17.27 8.84
CA GLU A 275 -4.52 16.93 10.16
C GLU A 275 -4.02 15.49 10.22
N TYR A 276 -4.77 14.57 9.61
CA TYR A 276 -4.37 13.18 9.55
C TYR A 276 -3.05 13.00 8.78
N HIS A 277 -2.94 13.59 7.61
CA HIS A 277 -1.71 13.57 6.81
C HIS A 277 -0.49 14.08 7.60
N LYS A 278 -0.65 15.15 8.36
CA LYS A 278 0.42 15.71 9.21
C LYS A 278 0.81 14.78 10.38
N LYS A 279 -0.18 14.08 10.95
CA LYS A 279 0.03 13.18 12.09
C LYS A 279 0.49 11.78 11.69
N LEU A 280 0.23 11.35 10.45
CA LEU A 280 0.49 9.99 10.00
C LEU A 280 1.98 9.62 10.07
N PRO A 281 2.95 10.44 9.63
CA PRO A 281 4.37 10.18 9.82
C PRO A 281 4.77 10.00 11.30
N ILE A 282 4.15 10.76 12.20
CA ILE A 282 4.40 10.67 13.65
C ILE A 282 3.92 9.30 14.18
N PHE A 283 2.74 8.84 13.74
CA PHE A 283 2.23 7.51 14.11
C PHE A 283 3.15 6.38 13.64
N TYR A 284 3.75 6.53 12.47
CA TYR A 284 4.74 5.58 11.96
C TYR A 284 6.01 5.58 12.80
N PHE A 285 6.51 6.75 13.16
CA PHE A 285 7.68 6.88 14.02
C PHE A 285 7.46 6.24 15.40
N GLU A 286 6.32 6.50 16.05
CA GLU A 286 5.95 5.97 17.37
C GLU A 286 5.78 4.44 17.38
N ASN A 287 5.36 3.85 16.24
CA ASN A 287 5.10 2.41 16.11
C ASN A 287 6.22 1.63 15.41
N GLY A 288 7.41 2.23 15.27
CA GLY A 288 8.53 1.67 14.51
C GLY A 288 8.26 1.76 13.00
N ASN A 289 9.01 2.60 12.29
CA ASN A 289 8.75 2.91 10.87
C ASN A 289 8.58 1.65 10.01
N SER A 290 9.65 0.88 9.80
CA SER A 290 9.63 -0.39 9.08
C SER A 290 9.55 -1.60 10.02
N MET A 291 9.22 -2.75 9.46
CA MET A 291 9.32 -4.01 10.20
C MET A 291 10.79 -4.33 10.46
N GLN A 292 11.11 -4.71 11.70
CA GLN A 292 12.44 -5.16 12.09
C GLN A 292 12.73 -6.54 11.48
N ASP A 293 14.01 -6.87 11.30
CA ASP A 293 14.44 -8.11 10.65
C ASP A 293 13.92 -9.36 11.37
N ASP A 294 13.91 -9.35 12.70
CA ASP A 294 13.35 -10.44 13.52
C ASP A 294 11.85 -10.66 13.27
N LYS A 295 11.10 -9.59 13.09
CA LYS A 295 9.66 -9.67 12.78
C LYS A 295 9.39 -10.16 11.35
N LEU A 296 10.24 -9.78 10.41
CA LEU A 296 10.20 -10.35 9.05
C LEU A 296 10.55 -11.83 9.07
N ASP A 297 11.57 -12.23 9.84
CA ASP A 297 11.96 -13.63 10.01
C ASP A 297 10.81 -14.46 10.61
N GLU A 298 10.21 -13.99 11.72
CA GLU A 298 9.04 -14.65 12.33
C GLU A 298 7.89 -14.81 11.32
N LEU A 299 7.61 -13.78 10.52
CA LEU A 299 6.52 -13.81 9.56
C LEU A 299 6.78 -14.78 8.41
N ILE A 300 7.96 -14.74 7.83
CA ILE A 300 8.31 -15.48 6.62
C ILE A 300 8.76 -16.90 6.93
N TYR A 301 9.66 -17.08 7.89
CA TYR A 301 10.21 -18.40 8.23
C TYR A 301 9.45 -19.10 9.36
N GLY A 302 8.68 -18.35 10.16
CA GLY A 302 8.01 -18.87 11.37
C GLY A 302 8.89 -18.90 12.62
N TYR A 303 10.11 -18.35 12.57
CA TYR A 303 11.06 -18.24 13.68
C TYR A 303 12.05 -17.10 13.42
N SER A 304 12.61 -16.51 14.48
CA SER A 304 13.68 -15.53 14.35
C SER A 304 15.01 -16.23 14.04
N VAL A 305 15.77 -15.68 13.09
CA VAL A 305 17.13 -16.13 12.78
C VAL A 305 18.09 -15.32 13.65
N SER A 306 18.70 -15.97 14.65
CA SER A 306 19.69 -15.35 15.54
C SER A 306 21.04 -15.18 14.87
#